data_9de57ea0f3f0dededfd8fb8e1cf9c214
#
_entry.id   9de57ea0f3f0dededfd8fb8e1cf9c214
#
_cell.length_a   1.000
_cell.length_b   1.000
_cell.length_c   1.000
_cell.angle_alpha   90.00
_cell.angle_beta   90.00
_cell.angle_gamma   90.00
#
_symmetry.space_group_name_H-M   'P 1'
#
loop_
_entity.id
_entity.type
_entity.pdbx_description
1 polymer ?
#
loop_
_entity_poly.entity_id
_entity_poly.type
_entity_poly.pdbx_seq_one_letter_code
_entity_poly.pdbx_strand_id
1 'polypeptide(L)'
;PLNLLQFSVYWQMMTHVYIPAKDKEEYYRNDRAELFADSRFAALQEVQKMYGVSTDSFLSQLMLVSHFPAYGSEEDFDDKVKGFSRLIDNPIVKYHFEEYCKRQGKMPAVKNIADSDVARRLFSEYEGNVLFLDFWSMGCAPCRKGMIEQKPVVEHFKDKSVRFLYIASTENDDTVTARTWMSEKEIEGEALFITPNDWAALMGFLNFSATPSTFLIDTDGNVDNKHYTIPDLEKRIEELLK
;
A
#
# COMPACT_ATOMS: atom_id res chain seq x y z
N PRO A 1 -17.09 -17.61 13.02
CA PRO A 1 -16.19 -18.64 12.47
C PRO A 1 -16.43 -18.88 10.97
N LEU A 2 -17.70 -18.91 10.52
CA LEU A 2 -18.03 -19.07 9.09
C LEU A 2 -17.46 -17.95 8.22
N ASN A 3 -17.42 -16.73 8.73
CA ASN A 3 -16.99 -15.53 8.03
C ASN A 3 -15.50 -15.53 7.70
N LEU A 4 -14.66 -16.05 8.61
CA LEU A 4 -13.22 -16.18 8.37
C LEU A 4 -12.92 -17.28 7.35
N LEU A 5 -13.71 -18.37 7.33
CA LEU A 5 -13.56 -19.44 6.35
C LEU A 5 -13.95 -18.96 4.94
N GLN A 6 -15.06 -18.23 4.82
CA GLN A 6 -15.52 -17.64 3.55
C GLN A 6 -14.51 -16.62 3.02
N PHE A 7 -13.95 -15.78 3.90
CA PHE A 7 -12.89 -14.84 3.53
C PHE A 7 -11.62 -15.55 3.07
N SER A 8 -11.19 -16.60 3.78
CA SER A 8 -10.01 -17.39 3.41
C SER A 8 -10.18 -18.10 2.07
N VAL A 9 -11.36 -18.70 1.83
CA VAL A 9 -11.69 -19.34 0.56
C VAL A 9 -11.72 -18.32 -0.58
N TYR A 10 -12.36 -17.17 -0.37
CA TYR A 10 -12.40 -16.08 -1.33
C TYR A 10 -11.00 -15.58 -1.67
N TRP A 11 -10.16 -15.36 -0.66
CA TRP A 11 -8.77 -14.92 -0.86
C TRP A 11 -7.93 -15.94 -1.63
N GLN A 12 -8.06 -17.23 -1.30
CA GLN A 12 -7.38 -18.29 -2.01
C GLN A 12 -7.84 -18.43 -3.47
N MET A 13 -9.14 -18.30 -3.73
CA MET A 13 -9.68 -18.33 -5.09
C MET A 13 -9.17 -17.15 -5.90
N MET A 14 -9.17 -15.96 -5.33
CA MET A 14 -8.65 -14.75 -5.95
C MET A 14 -7.19 -14.89 -6.38
N THR A 15 -6.36 -15.38 -5.46
CA THR A 15 -4.90 -15.42 -5.67
C THR A 15 -4.44 -16.62 -6.50
N HIS A 16 -5.20 -17.72 -6.52
CA HIS A 16 -4.74 -18.99 -7.10
C HIS A 16 -5.52 -19.46 -8.32
N VAL A 17 -6.79 -19.09 -8.46
CA VAL A 17 -7.67 -19.62 -9.50
C VAL A 17 -7.95 -18.61 -10.62
N TYR A 18 -8.15 -17.33 -10.26
CA TYR A 18 -8.65 -16.30 -11.19
C TYR A 18 -7.59 -15.46 -11.88
N ILE A 19 -6.33 -15.49 -11.42
CA ILE A 19 -5.24 -14.89 -12.18
C ILE A 19 -4.63 -16.00 -13.04
N PRO A 20 -4.84 -16.03 -14.35
CA PRO A 20 -4.20 -17.00 -15.22
C PRO A 20 -2.69 -16.97 -15.05
N ALA A 21 -2.03 -18.12 -15.12
CA ALA A 21 -0.58 -18.21 -14.86
C ALA A 21 0.25 -17.29 -15.76
N LYS A 22 -0.22 -17.06 -17.00
CA LYS A 22 0.38 -16.12 -17.97
C LYS A 22 0.25 -14.64 -17.54
N ASP A 23 -0.77 -14.33 -16.76
CA ASP A 23 -1.06 -12.94 -16.35
C ASP A 23 -0.49 -12.64 -14.95
N LYS A 24 0.00 -13.68 -14.22
CA LYS A 24 0.62 -13.50 -12.90
C LYS A 24 1.87 -12.62 -12.95
N GLU A 25 2.75 -12.86 -13.92
CA GLU A 25 3.94 -12.02 -14.07
C GLU A 25 3.59 -10.59 -14.46
N GLU A 26 2.61 -10.44 -15.32
CA GLU A 26 2.11 -9.14 -15.74
C GLU A 26 1.31 -8.46 -14.62
N TYR A 27 0.55 -9.22 -13.82
CA TYR A 27 -0.16 -8.76 -12.61
C TYR A 27 0.79 -8.20 -11.56
N TYR A 28 1.97 -8.78 -11.37
CA TYR A 28 2.98 -8.28 -10.44
C TYR A 28 3.90 -7.21 -11.04
N ARG A 29 3.86 -6.98 -12.34
CA ARG A 29 4.72 -6.00 -13.04
C ARG A 29 4.04 -4.67 -13.35
N ASN A 30 2.74 -4.62 -13.44
CA ASN A 30 2.02 -3.43 -13.93
C ASN A 30 1.00 -2.91 -12.91
N ASP A 31 0.82 -1.59 -12.93
CA ASP A 31 -0.22 -0.81 -12.31
C ASP A 31 -1.63 -1.30 -12.71
N ARG A 32 -2.19 -2.28 -11.96
CA ARG A 32 -3.39 -3.01 -12.38
C ARG A 32 -4.53 -2.95 -11.38
N ALA A 33 -4.79 -1.75 -10.89
CA ALA A 33 -5.99 -1.51 -10.11
C ALA A 33 -7.27 -1.97 -10.85
N GLU A 34 -7.33 -1.79 -12.17
CA GLU A 34 -8.47 -2.19 -12.99
C GLU A 34 -8.60 -3.71 -13.14
N LEU A 35 -7.53 -4.41 -13.53
CA LEU A 35 -7.55 -5.87 -13.68
C LEU A 35 -7.79 -6.56 -12.33
N PHE A 36 -7.34 -5.96 -11.26
CA PHE A 36 -7.54 -6.45 -9.91
C PHE A 36 -8.99 -6.25 -9.44
N ALA A 37 -9.63 -5.14 -9.80
CA ALA A 37 -11.05 -4.91 -9.53
C ALA A 37 -11.93 -5.87 -10.33
N ASP A 38 -11.66 -6.04 -11.62
CA ASP A 38 -12.42 -6.93 -12.52
C ASP A 38 -12.26 -8.41 -12.14
N SER A 39 -11.06 -8.86 -11.82
CA SER A 39 -10.82 -10.24 -11.39
C SER A 39 -11.44 -10.53 -10.02
N ARG A 40 -11.51 -9.55 -9.12
CA ARG A 40 -12.20 -9.68 -7.83
C ARG A 40 -13.71 -9.73 -7.98
N PHE A 41 -14.24 -8.94 -8.86
CA PHE A 41 -15.67 -8.97 -9.17
C PHE A 41 -16.07 -10.32 -9.79
N ALA A 42 -15.29 -10.83 -10.75
CA ALA A 42 -15.48 -12.15 -11.32
C ALA A 42 -15.36 -13.28 -10.27
N ALA A 43 -14.37 -13.21 -9.38
CA ALA A 43 -14.22 -14.17 -8.29
C ALA A 43 -15.39 -14.12 -7.30
N LEU A 44 -15.91 -12.94 -6.98
CA LEU A 44 -17.08 -12.79 -6.13
C LEU A 44 -18.32 -13.42 -6.79
N GLN A 45 -18.53 -13.21 -8.09
CA GLN A 45 -19.63 -13.83 -8.83
C GLN A 45 -19.54 -15.36 -8.84
N GLU A 46 -18.35 -15.93 -8.98
CA GLU A 46 -18.18 -17.38 -8.94
C GLU A 46 -18.37 -17.96 -7.54
N VAL A 47 -17.91 -17.29 -6.50
CA VAL A 47 -18.19 -17.67 -5.10
C VAL A 47 -19.69 -17.68 -4.84
N GLN A 48 -20.40 -16.66 -5.31
CA GLN A 48 -21.86 -16.58 -5.21
C GLN A 48 -22.53 -17.75 -5.93
N LYS A 49 -22.07 -18.07 -7.13
CA LYS A 49 -22.59 -19.16 -7.94
C LYS A 49 -22.33 -20.54 -7.32
N MET A 50 -21.13 -20.77 -6.77
CA MET A 50 -20.78 -22.03 -6.13
C MET A 50 -21.47 -22.30 -4.81
N TYR A 51 -21.67 -21.27 -4.01
CA TYR A 51 -22.20 -21.39 -2.63
C TYR A 51 -23.64 -20.92 -2.48
N GLY A 52 -24.30 -20.47 -3.59
CA GLY A 52 -25.65 -19.95 -3.55
C GLY A 52 -25.82 -18.72 -2.64
N VAL A 53 -24.72 -17.99 -2.40
CA VAL A 53 -24.74 -16.80 -1.57
C VAL A 53 -25.26 -15.65 -2.38
N SER A 54 -26.37 -15.01 -1.94
CA SER A 54 -26.92 -13.84 -2.59
C SER A 54 -25.93 -12.67 -2.62
N THR A 55 -25.87 -11.94 -3.75
CA THR A 55 -25.16 -10.64 -3.85
C THR A 55 -25.66 -9.64 -2.82
N ASP A 56 -26.87 -9.82 -2.34
CA ASP A 56 -27.55 -8.94 -1.39
C ASP A 56 -27.12 -9.19 0.06
N SER A 57 -26.23 -10.17 0.31
CA SER A 57 -25.76 -10.41 1.66
C SER A 57 -24.84 -9.29 2.13
N PHE A 58 -25.04 -8.84 3.36
CA PHE A 58 -24.17 -7.85 4.03
C PHE A 58 -22.67 -8.15 3.84
N LEU A 59 -22.29 -9.42 3.97
CA LEU A 59 -20.91 -9.87 3.87
C LEU A 59 -20.36 -9.74 2.44
N SER A 60 -21.14 -10.12 1.43
CA SER A 60 -20.73 -10.00 0.02
C SER A 60 -20.48 -8.55 -0.34
N GLN A 61 -21.36 -7.65 0.09
CA GLN A 61 -21.22 -6.23 -0.16
C GLN A 61 -20.10 -5.60 0.66
N LEU A 62 -19.91 -6.02 1.92
CA LEU A 62 -18.77 -5.57 2.73
C LEU A 62 -17.43 -6.03 2.11
N MET A 63 -17.37 -7.25 1.59
CA MET A 63 -16.18 -7.74 0.87
C MET A 63 -15.93 -6.95 -0.41
N LEU A 64 -16.95 -6.60 -1.17
CA LEU A 64 -16.84 -5.76 -2.36
C LEU A 64 -16.23 -4.40 -2.01
N VAL A 65 -16.73 -3.75 -0.96
CA VAL A 65 -16.30 -2.41 -0.53
C VAL A 65 -14.91 -2.41 0.13
N SER A 66 -14.58 -3.44 0.91
CA SER A 66 -13.25 -3.52 1.57
C SER A 66 -12.09 -3.58 0.59
N HIS A 67 -12.40 -3.80 -0.67
CA HIS A 67 -11.44 -3.91 -1.76
C HIS A 67 -11.63 -2.81 -2.81
N PHE A 68 -12.44 -1.80 -2.49
CA PHE A 68 -12.53 -0.63 -3.35
C PHE A 68 -11.12 -0.05 -3.52
N PRO A 69 -10.60 0.03 -4.74
CA PRO A 69 -9.24 0.48 -4.95
C PRO A 69 -9.13 1.94 -4.48
N ALA A 70 -8.34 2.15 -3.45
CA ALA A 70 -7.85 3.47 -3.09
C ALA A 70 -6.94 4.05 -4.19
N TYR A 71 -6.74 3.29 -5.26
CA TYR A 71 -5.79 3.50 -6.34
C TYR A 71 -6.55 3.69 -7.65
N GLY A 72 -6.92 4.91 -7.94
CA GLY A 72 -7.41 5.35 -9.24
C GLY A 72 -6.80 6.72 -9.52
N SER A 73 -6.58 7.05 -10.80
CA SER A 73 -6.36 8.43 -11.15
C SER A 73 -7.54 9.27 -10.63
N GLU A 74 -7.32 10.51 -10.24
CA GLU A 74 -8.38 11.40 -9.76
C GLU A 74 -9.53 11.52 -10.78
N GLU A 75 -9.23 11.39 -12.09
CA GLU A 75 -10.19 11.45 -13.19
C GLU A 75 -11.20 10.29 -13.20
N ASP A 76 -10.79 9.08 -12.77
CA ASP A 76 -11.67 7.89 -12.79
C ASP A 76 -12.37 7.63 -11.44
N PHE A 77 -11.99 8.33 -10.38
CA PHE A 77 -12.46 8.04 -9.03
C PHE A 77 -13.97 8.14 -8.89
N ASP A 78 -14.55 9.23 -9.39
CA ASP A 78 -16.00 9.48 -9.30
C ASP A 78 -16.84 8.45 -10.06
N ASP A 79 -16.35 7.98 -11.21
CA ASP A 79 -17.06 6.98 -12.00
C ASP A 79 -16.93 5.58 -11.38
N LYS A 80 -15.78 5.26 -10.78
CA LYS A 80 -15.60 4.05 -9.96
C LYS A 80 -16.50 4.05 -8.73
N VAL A 81 -16.59 5.17 -8.01
CA VAL A 81 -17.52 5.33 -6.87
C VAL A 81 -18.95 5.11 -7.30
N LYS A 82 -19.40 5.71 -8.40
CA LYS A 82 -20.75 5.52 -8.93
C LYS A 82 -21.02 4.07 -9.33
N GLY A 83 -20.04 3.42 -9.98
CA GLY A 83 -20.14 2.01 -10.37
C GLY A 83 -20.32 1.10 -9.16
N PHE A 84 -19.48 1.26 -8.14
CA PHE A 84 -19.55 0.47 -6.89
C PHE A 84 -20.83 0.77 -6.09
N SER A 85 -21.25 2.03 -5.98
CA SER A 85 -22.46 2.42 -5.25
C SER A 85 -23.73 1.76 -5.81
N ARG A 86 -23.77 1.46 -7.10
CA ARG A 86 -24.90 0.75 -7.73
C ARG A 86 -24.99 -0.73 -7.35
N LEU A 87 -23.86 -1.32 -6.92
CA LEU A 87 -23.77 -2.72 -6.53
C LEU A 87 -24.03 -2.92 -5.03
N ILE A 88 -24.20 -1.82 -4.27
CA ILE A 88 -24.36 -1.87 -2.81
C ILE A 88 -25.82 -1.56 -2.46
N ASP A 89 -26.57 -2.59 -2.12
CA ASP A 89 -27.97 -2.47 -1.69
C ASP A 89 -28.12 -2.39 -0.17
N ASN A 90 -27.16 -2.95 0.58
CA ASN A 90 -27.21 -2.91 2.04
C ASN A 90 -26.97 -1.47 2.54
N PRO A 91 -27.93 -0.87 3.29
CA PRO A 91 -27.87 0.54 3.66
C PRO A 91 -26.69 0.86 4.60
N ILE A 92 -26.27 -0.08 5.45
CA ILE A 92 -25.13 0.11 6.37
C ILE A 92 -23.83 0.13 5.58
N VAL A 93 -23.64 -0.83 4.68
CA VAL A 93 -22.45 -0.90 3.83
C VAL A 93 -22.37 0.33 2.93
N LYS A 94 -23.51 0.71 2.33
CA LYS A 94 -23.59 1.90 1.47
C LYS A 94 -23.23 3.18 2.20
N TYR A 95 -23.77 3.38 3.39
CA TYR A 95 -23.46 4.54 4.24
C TYR A 95 -21.95 4.62 4.52
N HIS A 96 -21.34 3.54 4.98
CA HIS A 96 -19.92 3.52 5.29
C HIS A 96 -19.03 3.69 4.05
N PHE A 97 -19.44 3.13 2.92
CA PHE A 97 -18.75 3.32 1.66
C PHE A 97 -18.79 4.78 1.18
N GLU A 98 -19.98 5.39 1.18
CA GLU A 98 -20.13 6.79 0.81
C GLU A 98 -19.37 7.73 1.74
N GLU A 99 -19.36 7.47 3.05
CA GLU A 99 -18.57 8.24 4.00
C GLU A 99 -17.06 8.06 3.78
N TYR A 100 -16.62 6.85 3.45
CA TYR A 100 -15.24 6.59 3.06
C TYR A 100 -14.86 7.39 1.81
N CYS A 101 -15.67 7.30 0.75
CA CYS A 101 -15.42 8.05 -0.50
C CYS A 101 -15.43 9.57 -0.29
N LYS A 102 -16.34 10.10 0.53
CA LYS A 102 -16.37 11.53 0.89
C LYS A 102 -15.10 11.96 1.62
N ARG A 103 -14.54 11.10 2.46
CA ARG A 103 -13.27 11.37 3.15
C ARG A 103 -12.10 11.35 2.18
N GLN A 104 -12.06 10.41 1.25
CA GLN A 104 -11.02 10.32 0.22
C GLN A 104 -11.05 11.57 -0.69
N GLY A 105 -12.24 12.01 -1.12
CA GLY A 105 -12.38 13.24 -1.91
C GLY A 105 -12.14 14.56 -1.14
N LYS A 106 -12.01 14.49 0.20
CA LYS A 106 -11.71 15.63 1.07
C LYS A 106 -10.29 15.62 1.64
N MET A 107 -9.54 14.53 1.43
CA MET A 107 -8.13 14.52 1.81
C MET A 107 -7.40 15.57 0.96
N PRO A 108 -6.53 16.39 1.55
CA PRO A 108 -5.71 17.28 0.76
C PRO A 108 -5.00 16.42 -0.31
N ALA A 109 -4.99 16.91 -1.55
CA ALA A 109 -4.38 16.23 -2.69
C ALA A 109 -2.90 15.86 -2.41
N VAL A 110 -2.28 16.60 -1.50
CA VAL A 110 -0.92 16.37 -1.01
C VAL A 110 -0.93 16.40 0.51
N LYS A 111 -0.51 15.31 1.15
CA LYS A 111 -0.23 15.26 2.59
C LYS A 111 1.18 15.82 2.84
N ASN A 112 1.37 16.53 3.93
CA ASN A 112 2.68 17.00 4.35
C ASN A 112 3.06 16.39 5.69
N ILE A 113 4.33 16.06 5.90
CA ILE A 113 4.81 15.49 7.17
C ILE A 113 4.50 16.38 8.38
N ALA A 114 4.36 17.70 8.16
CA ALA A 114 3.94 18.64 9.19
C ALA A 114 2.50 18.43 9.70
N ASP A 115 1.66 17.71 8.93
CA ASP A 115 0.28 17.38 9.32
C ASP A 115 0.19 16.25 10.33
N SER A 116 1.31 15.58 10.64
CA SER A 116 1.39 14.47 11.60
C SER A 116 2.50 14.72 12.62
N ASP A 117 2.15 14.76 13.91
CA ASP A 117 3.14 14.92 14.98
C ASP A 117 4.21 13.81 14.98
N VAL A 118 3.79 12.57 14.65
CA VAL A 118 4.71 11.44 14.58
C VAL A 118 5.62 11.53 13.35
N ALA A 119 5.08 11.86 12.17
CA ALA A 119 5.88 12.01 10.96
C ALA A 119 6.88 13.18 11.13
N ARG A 120 6.43 14.33 11.64
CA ARG A 120 7.30 15.47 11.94
C ARG A 120 8.42 15.11 12.90
N ARG A 121 8.11 14.41 14.00
CA ARG A 121 9.13 13.99 14.99
C ARG A 121 10.15 13.03 14.42
N LEU A 122 9.74 12.11 13.57
CA LEU A 122 10.62 11.07 13.01
C LEU A 122 11.42 11.56 11.80
N PHE A 123 10.92 12.53 11.05
CA PHE A 123 11.50 12.91 9.78
C PHE A 123 12.05 14.32 9.70
N SER A 124 11.87 15.16 10.74
CA SER A 124 12.37 16.56 10.73
C SER A 124 13.89 16.68 10.62
N GLU A 125 14.64 15.70 11.07
CA GLU A 125 16.11 15.72 10.92
C GLU A 125 16.57 15.59 9.48
N TYR A 126 15.68 15.17 8.58
CA TYR A 126 15.96 14.98 7.15
C TYR A 126 15.40 16.11 6.27
N GLU A 127 14.95 17.24 6.85
CA GLU A 127 14.43 18.39 6.09
C GLU A 127 15.38 18.78 4.95
N GLY A 128 14.81 19.14 3.79
CA GLY A 128 15.57 19.50 2.59
C GLY A 128 16.12 18.31 1.80
N ASN A 129 15.86 17.08 2.23
CA ASN A 129 16.15 15.88 1.44
C ASN A 129 14.87 15.27 0.88
N VAL A 130 14.98 14.62 -0.26
CA VAL A 130 13.96 13.68 -0.71
C VAL A 130 14.08 12.41 0.15
N LEU A 131 12.97 11.96 0.75
CA LEU A 131 12.97 10.74 1.56
C LEU A 131 12.28 9.62 0.80
N PHE A 132 12.95 8.47 0.72
CA PHE A 132 12.33 7.21 0.36
C PHE A 132 12.07 6.42 1.65
N LEU A 133 10.80 6.18 1.94
CA LEU A 133 10.37 5.39 3.10
C LEU A 133 9.97 3.99 2.63
N ASP A 134 10.57 2.95 3.20
CA ASP A 134 10.20 1.55 2.97
C ASP A 134 9.76 0.92 4.29
N PHE A 135 8.47 0.62 4.41
CA PHE A 135 7.89 -0.07 5.57
C PHE A 135 8.00 -1.57 5.38
N TRP A 136 8.76 -2.23 6.24
CA TRP A 136 9.13 -3.62 6.08
C TRP A 136 9.10 -4.40 7.39
N SER A 137 9.34 -5.72 7.33
CA SER A 137 9.64 -6.59 8.47
C SER A 137 10.52 -7.77 8.05
N MET A 138 11.21 -8.39 9.01
CA MET A 138 12.01 -9.59 8.76
C MET A 138 11.18 -10.77 8.24
N GLY A 139 9.92 -10.88 8.65
CA GLY A 139 8.98 -11.88 8.15
C GLY A 139 8.50 -11.63 6.71
N CYS A 140 8.65 -10.42 6.21
CA CYS A 140 8.18 -10.01 4.88
C CYS A 140 9.21 -10.37 3.78
N ALA A 141 9.05 -11.51 3.13
CA ALA A 141 9.94 -11.95 2.06
C ALA A 141 9.96 -11.00 0.84
N PRO A 142 8.80 -10.47 0.34
CA PRO A 142 8.81 -9.50 -0.74
C PRO A 142 9.50 -8.18 -0.36
N CYS A 143 9.39 -7.73 0.91
CA CYS A 143 10.12 -6.55 1.38
C CYS A 143 11.63 -6.74 1.23
N ARG A 144 12.16 -7.85 1.78
CA ARG A 144 13.59 -8.17 1.69
C ARG A 144 14.09 -8.29 0.26
N LYS A 145 13.27 -8.84 -0.64
CA LYS A 145 13.59 -8.90 -2.06
C LYS A 145 13.66 -7.50 -2.66
N GLY A 146 12.65 -6.64 -2.38
CA GLY A 146 12.61 -5.26 -2.84
C GLY A 146 13.82 -4.45 -2.41
N MET A 147 14.22 -4.54 -1.13
CA MET A 147 15.43 -3.87 -0.61
C MET A 147 16.70 -4.26 -1.38
N ILE A 148 16.85 -5.55 -1.74
CA ILE A 148 17.99 -6.01 -2.55
C ILE A 148 17.92 -5.44 -3.96
N GLU A 149 16.76 -5.43 -4.58
CA GLU A 149 16.55 -4.92 -5.94
C GLU A 149 16.72 -3.41 -6.04
N GLN A 150 16.52 -2.67 -4.94
CA GLN A 150 16.69 -1.22 -4.85
C GLN A 150 18.16 -0.78 -4.73
N LYS A 151 19.10 -1.66 -4.39
CA LYS A 151 20.52 -1.31 -4.16
C LYS A 151 21.13 -0.43 -5.26
N PRO A 152 20.93 -0.68 -6.57
CA PRO A 152 21.48 0.20 -7.61
C PRO A 152 20.94 1.64 -7.54
N VAL A 153 19.67 1.80 -7.16
CA VAL A 153 19.05 3.13 -7.00
C VAL A 153 19.65 3.83 -5.78
N VAL A 154 19.78 3.13 -4.65
CA VAL A 154 20.41 3.67 -3.44
C VAL A 154 21.83 4.15 -3.72
N GLU A 155 22.64 3.32 -4.38
CA GLU A 155 24.02 3.68 -4.79
C GLU A 155 24.07 4.90 -5.72
N HIS A 156 23.12 4.99 -6.68
CA HIS A 156 23.02 6.13 -7.59
C HIS A 156 22.78 7.47 -6.88
N PHE A 157 22.07 7.44 -5.75
CA PHE A 157 21.70 8.65 -5.00
C PHE A 157 22.50 8.89 -3.71
N LYS A 158 23.50 8.08 -3.39
CA LYS A 158 24.22 8.15 -2.11
C LYS A 158 24.87 9.50 -1.81
N ASP A 159 25.32 10.23 -2.84
CA ASP A 159 25.96 11.53 -2.72
C ASP A 159 25.00 12.71 -3.01
N LYS A 160 23.70 12.44 -3.09
CA LYS A 160 22.66 13.44 -3.36
C LYS A 160 21.82 13.70 -2.10
N SER A 161 21.00 14.75 -2.14
CA SER A 161 20.06 15.08 -1.07
C SER A 161 18.86 14.11 -1.06
N VAL A 162 19.15 12.82 -0.92
CA VAL A 162 18.17 11.73 -0.82
C VAL A 162 18.51 10.88 0.40
N ARG A 163 17.49 10.44 1.13
CA ARG A 163 17.64 9.49 2.25
C ARG A 163 16.73 8.29 2.06
N PHE A 164 17.30 7.12 2.18
CA PHE A 164 16.58 5.85 2.15
C PHE A 164 16.37 5.35 3.58
N LEU A 165 15.12 5.32 4.02
CA LEU A 165 14.74 4.99 5.39
C LEU A 165 13.93 3.69 5.39
N TYR A 166 14.50 2.64 5.96
CA TYR A 166 13.88 1.33 6.13
C TYR A 166 13.23 1.24 7.51
N ILE A 167 11.91 1.29 7.54
CA ILE A 167 11.13 1.47 8.77
C ILE A 167 10.50 0.14 9.19
N ALA A 168 10.78 -0.30 10.41
CA ALA A 168 10.21 -1.51 11.00
C ALA A 168 9.65 -1.25 12.40
N SER A 169 8.63 -2.04 12.79
CA SER A 169 8.07 -1.98 14.14
C SER A 169 8.88 -2.83 15.10
N THR A 170 9.21 -2.29 16.27
CA THR A 170 9.88 -3.02 17.35
C THR A 170 9.04 -4.15 17.96
N GLU A 171 7.75 -4.20 17.66
CA GLU A 171 6.88 -5.31 18.09
C GLU A 171 7.08 -6.57 17.26
N ASN A 172 7.35 -6.41 15.96
CA ASN A 172 7.39 -7.50 14.99
C ASN A 172 8.81 -7.97 14.67
N ASP A 173 9.82 -7.16 15.02
CA ASP A 173 11.19 -7.43 14.60
C ASP A 173 12.19 -7.28 15.76
N ASP A 174 13.04 -8.30 15.91
CA ASP A 174 14.26 -8.16 16.68
C ASP A 174 15.23 -7.25 15.92
N THR A 175 15.49 -6.09 16.51
CA THR A 175 16.32 -5.03 15.89
C THR A 175 17.75 -5.51 15.59
N VAL A 176 18.29 -6.42 16.39
CA VAL A 176 19.63 -6.98 16.19
C VAL A 176 19.64 -7.87 14.95
N THR A 177 18.69 -8.80 14.87
CA THR A 177 18.55 -9.71 13.71
C THR A 177 18.31 -8.94 12.43
N ALA A 178 17.43 -7.92 12.46
CA ALA A 178 17.14 -7.09 11.30
C ALA A 178 18.37 -6.31 10.80
N ARG A 179 19.10 -5.66 11.70
CA ARG A 179 20.36 -4.94 11.37
C ARG A 179 21.44 -5.88 10.85
N THR A 180 21.59 -7.06 11.46
CA THR A 180 22.55 -8.08 11.02
C THR A 180 22.24 -8.51 9.59
N TRP A 181 20.97 -8.81 9.29
CA TRP A 181 20.55 -9.18 7.94
C TRP A 181 20.82 -8.06 6.92
N MET A 182 20.48 -6.80 7.26
CA MET A 182 20.78 -5.66 6.38
C MET A 182 22.27 -5.54 6.10
N SER A 183 23.11 -5.69 7.12
CA SER A 183 24.56 -5.66 6.99
C SER A 183 25.10 -6.81 6.11
N GLU A 184 24.65 -8.04 6.35
CA GLU A 184 25.01 -9.21 5.54
C GLU A 184 24.60 -9.10 4.07
N LYS A 185 23.50 -8.40 3.81
CA LYS A 185 23.01 -8.14 2.46
C LYS A 185 23.52 -6.83 1.87
N GLU A 186 24.38 -6.12 2.60
CA GLU A 186 24.92 -4.83 2.16
C GLU A 186 23.78 -3.86 1.73
N ILE A 187 22.73 -3.78 2.55
CA ILE A 187 21.65 -2.82 2.34
C ILE A 187 22.11 -1.48 2.89
N GLU A 188 22.33 -0.54 2.00
CA GLU A 188 22.69 0.83 2.33
C GLU A 188 21.41 1.67 2.58
N GLY A 189 21.49 2.61 3.54
CA GLY A 189 20.40 3.44 4.01
C GLY A 189 20.24 3.31 5.53
N GLU A 190 19.24 3.97 6.08
CA GLU A 190 19.02 4.05 7.51
C GLU A 190 17.90 3.11 7.97
N ALA A 191 18.17 2.30 8.97
CA ALA A 191 17.19 1.44 9.59
C ALA A 191 16.56 2.13 10.80
N LEU A 192 15.28 2.49 10.70
CA LEU A 192 14.48 3.07 11.75
C LEU A 192 13.58 2.00 12.39
N PHE A 193 13.78 1.76 13.69
CA PHE A 193 12.92 0.88 14.47
C PHE A 193 12.03 1.73 15.36
N ILE A 194 10.75 1.74 15.06
CA ILE A 194 9.77 2.61 15.72
C ILE A 194 8.83 1.81 16.63
N THR A 195 8.22 2.51 17.58
CA THR A 195 7.27 1.87 18.50
C THR A 195 6.00 1.41 17.76
N PRO A 196 5.25 0.42 18.30
CA PRO A 196 3.96 0.01 17.73
C PRO A 196 2.96 1.18 17.59
N ASN A 197 2.99 2.13 18.54
CA ASN A 197 2.12 3.32 18.48
C ASN A 197 2.51 4.25 17.33
N ASP A 198 3.80 4.50 17.13
CA ASP A 198 4.29 5.30 16.02
C ASP A 198 3.99 4.62 14.68
N TRP A 199 4.16 3.29 14.63
CA TRP A 199 3.81 2.50 13.46
C TRP A 199 2.33 2.65 13.09
N ALA A 200 1.43 2.47 14.07
CA ALA A 200 -0.01 2.63 13.85
C ALA A 200 -0.39 4.05 13.42
N ALA A 201 0.26 5.07 14.01
CA ALA A 201 0.05 6.46 13.63
C ALA A 201 0.50 6.74 12.18
N LEU A 202 1.67 6.22 11.75
CA LEU A 202 2.14 6.36 10.38
C LEU A 202 1.28 5.57 9.38
N MET A 203 0.80 4.36 9.75
CA MET A 203 -0.16 3.62 8.94
C MET A 203 -1.41 4.45 8.66
N GLY A 204 -1.97 5.10 9.70
CA GLY A 204 -3.13 5.98 9.54
C GLY A 204 -2.82 7.22 8.73
N PHE A 205 -1.68 7.87 8.97
CA PHE A 205 -1.26 9.07 8.26
C PHE A 205 -0.97 8.80 6.78
N LEU A 206 -0.16 7.79 6.45
CA LEU A 206 0.24 7.45 5.09
C LEU A 206 -0.81 6.59 4.36
N ASN A 207 -1.82 6.10 5.08
CA ASN A 207 -2.92 5.29 4.56
C ASN A 207 -2.46 3.97 3.94
N PHE A 208 -1.65 3.19 4.68
CA PHE A 208 -1.29 1.82 4.29
C PHE A 208 -1.72 0.81 5.35
N SER A 209 -1.84 -0.46 4.98
CA SER A 209 -2.34 -1.53 5.87
C SER A 209 -1.48 -2.78 5.91
N ALA A 210 -0.44 -2.85 5.07
CA ALA A 210 0.42 -4.03 4.94
C ALA A 210 1.84 -3.64 4.53
N THR A 211 2.78 -4.58 4.62
CA THR A 211 4.14 -4.48 4.08
C THR A 211 4.32 -5.44 2.89
N PRO A 212 5.11 -5.08 1.87
CA PRO A 212 5.83 -3.82 1.71
C PRO A 212 4.92 -2.63 1.41
N SER A 213 5.26 -1.45 1.94
CA SER A 213 4.65 -0.19 1.55
C SER A 213 5.74 0.87 1.45
N THR A 214 5.79 1.57 0.33
CA THR A 214 6.83 2.57 0.05
C THR A 214 6.23 3.92 -0.26
N PHE A 215 6.92 4.98 0.16
CA PHE A 215 6.51 6.36 -0.05
C PHE A 215 7.71 7.22 -0.41
N LEU A 216 7.49 8.26 -1.21
CA LEU A 216 8.44 9.35 -1.38
C LEU A 216 7.92 10.60 -0.68
N ILE A 217 8.84 11.36 -0.09
CA ILE A 217 8.57 12.68 0.48
C ILE A 217 9.53 13.65 -0.22
N ASP A 218 9.00 14.76 -0.73
CA ASP A 218 9.82 15.77 -1.37
C ASP A 218 10.59 16.65 -0.36
N THR A 219 11.41 17.56 -0.86
CA THR A 219 12.22 18.47 -0.05
C THR A 219 11.40 19.43 0.81
N ASP A 220 10.13 19.65 0.48
CA ASP A 220 9.19 20.50 1.24
C ASP A 220 8.35 19.68 2.24
N GLY A 221 8.57 18.38 2.32
CA GLY A 221 7.86 17.47 3.22
C GLY A 221 6.53 16.95 2.67
N ASN A 222 6.23 17.17 1.39
CA ASN A 222 5.01 16.66 0.80
C ASN A 222 5.14 15.18 0.44
N VAL A 223 4.13 14.39 0.79
CA VAL A 223 4.08 12.96 0.50
C VAL A 223 3.61 12.74 -0.94
N ASP A 224 4.44 12.08 -1.73
CA ASP A 224 4.05 11.65 -3.06
C ASP A 224 3.25 10.34 -2.97
N ASN A 225 2.00 10.40 -3.39
CA ASN A 225 1.06 9.27 -3.30
C ASN A 225 1.13 8.31 -4.51
N LYS A 226 2.16 8.41 -5.35
CA LYS A 226 2.32 7.52 -6.50
C LYS A 226 2.95 6.20 -6.09
N HIS A 227 2.49 5.12 -6.70
CA HIS A 227 3.19 3.83 -6.61
C HIS A 227 4.31 3.79 -7.65
N TYR A 228 5.46 3.24 -7.25
CA TYR A 228 6.64 3.17 -8.09
C TYR A 228 7.06 1.72 -8.31
N THR A 229 7.38 1.38 -9.55
CA THR A 229 8.28 0.26 -9.83
C THR A 229 9.73 0.71 -9.60
N ILE A 230 10.68 -0.21 -9.47
CA ILE A 230 12.08 0.16 -9.27
C ILE A 230 12.62 1.07 -10.40
N PRO A 231 12.33 0.82 -11.69
CA PRO A 231 12.71 1.73 -12.77
C PRO A 231 12.07 3.13 -12.66
N ASP A 232 10.82 3.21 -12.18
CA ASP A 232 10.12 4.47 -12.03
C ASP A 232 10.61 5.26 -10.81
N LEU A 233 11.09 4.56 -9.78
CA LEU A 233 11.60 5.16 -8.54
C LEU A 233 12.76 6.12 -8.80
N GLU A 234 13.77 5.69 -9.57
CA GLU A 234 14.93 6.52 -9.92
C GLU A 234 14.50 7.82 -10.61
N LYS A 235 13.68 7.69 -11.65
CA LYS A 235 13.14 8.84 -12.38
C LYS A 235 12.35 9.79 -11.47
N ARG A 236 11.53 9.21 -10.56
CA ARG A 236 10.69 10.02 -9.69
C ARG A 236 11.51 10.78 -8.65
N ILE A 237 12.53 10.14 -8.08
CA ILE A 237 13.47 10.84 -7.18
C ILE A 237 14.15 12.00 -7.89
N GLU A 238 14.59 11.83 -9.16
CA GLU A 238 15.18 12.89 -9.95
C GLU A 238 14.22 14.07 -10.21
N GLU A 239 12.93 13.79 -10.36
CA GLU A 239 11.89 14.82 -10.50
C GLU A 239 11.70 15.62 -9.20
N LEU A 240 11.74 14.95 -8.03
CA LEU A 240 11.56 15.58 -6.72
C LEU A 240 12.79 16.36 -6.23
N LEU A 241 13.95 16.13 -6.82
CA LEU A 241 15.19 16.87 -6.54
C LEU A 241 15.29 18.22 -7.30
N LYS A 242 14.39 18.51 -8.20
CA LYS A 242 14.37 19.74 -9.03
C LYS A 242 13.62 20.86 -8.34
#